data_883a6dd450509e685a71d95b06c1dee6
#
_entry.id   883a6dd450509e685a71d95b06c1dee6
#
_cell.length_a   1.000
_cell.length_b   1.000
_cell.length_c   1.000
_cell.angle_alpha   90.00
_cell.angle_beta   90.00
_cell.angle_gamma   90.00
#
_symmetry.space_group_name_H-M   'P 1'
#
loop_
_entity.id
_entity.type
_entity.pdbx_description
1 polymer ?
#
loop_
_entity_poly.entity_id
_entity_poly.type
_entity_poly.pdbx_seq_one_letter_code
_entity_poly.pdbx_strand_id
1 'polypeptide(L)'
;NIYVVDSDGGLARQITTNPAYDTDPLWSPDGKSIIFASYRDKSKDIYRIPATGGAPVRLTSHPGNETPMTVLMDGSIIFSANIQQDAQYGDFPGGSQVYMIGPDGGRPEMVTSMQISNMSVRLDNTVIYEDYKGYEDPLRKHHTSSVTRDIWMYVPSIDPSEGFRIDGNGTFTKLTSFNGEDRNPVFELGGTAYYYLSEQDGTLNIYYTDSLHDQLFNGGSIKSKQVTFYKGNPVRYLSISHNGTLCYSYDGELYTIKSGGQPEKVDIQIVTDQIEKESEIQTLTSGATRMAISPEGKEIAITVRGDVFVTS
;
A
#
# COMPACT_ATOMS: atom_id res chain seq x y z
N ASN A 1 -4.97 -12.54 -7.91
CA ASN A 1 -6.21 -12.90 -7.19
C ASN A 1 -6.10 -12.50 -5.72
N ILE A 2 -7.25 -12.31 -5.07
CA ILE A 2 -7.38 -12.01 -3.63
C ILE A 2 -7.76 -13.29 -2.89
N TYR A 3 -7.10 -13.52 -1.76
CA TYR A 3 -7.37 -14.63 -0.84
C TYR A 3 -7.61 -14.10 0.57
N VAL A 4 -8.36 -14.83 1.35
CA VAL A 4 -8.60 -14.58 2.78
C VAL A 4 -8.19 -15.81 3.57
N VAL A 5 -7.46 -15.59 4.65
CA VAL A 5 -7.04 -16.60 5.63
C VAL A 5 -7.23 -16.02 7.03
N ASP A 6 -7.42 -16.87 8.01
CA ASP A 6 -7.45 -16.44 9.41
C ASP A 6 -6.10 -15.87 9.86
N SER A 7 -6.13 -14.92 10.80
CA SER A 7 -4.90 -14.29 11.32
C SER A 7 -3.93 -15.27 11.98
N ASP A 8 -4.45 -16.42 12.43
CA ASP A 8 -3.67 -17.50 13.03
C ASP A 8 -3.21 -18.56 11.99
N GLY A 9 -3.51 -18.32 10.70
CA GLY A 9 -3.14 -19.20 9.60
C GLY A 9 -4.22 -20.23 9.23
N GLY A 10 -3.84 -21.18 8.38
CA GLY A 10 -4.70 -22.26 7.91
C GLY A 10 -5.00 -22.18 6.42
N LEU A 11 -6.14 -22.75 6.02
CA LEU A 11 -6.55 -22.81 4.62
C LEU A 11 -7.02 -21.45 4.11
N ALA A 12 -6.29 -20.89 3.14
CA ALA A 12 -6.69 -19.66 2.47
C ALA A 12 -7.83 -19.92 1.49
N ARG A 13 -8.86 -19.09 1.58
CA ARG A 13 -10.01 -19.13 0.69
C ARG A 13 -9.84 -18.10 -0.43
N GLN A 14 -9.87 -18.55 -1.67
CA GLN A 14 -9.85 -17.69 -2.84
C GLN A 14 -11.16 -16.88 -2.95
N ILE A 15 -11.04 -15.56 -3.09
CA ILE A 15 -12.19 -14.65 -3.18
C ILE A 15 -12.42 -14.23 -4.64
N THR A 16 -11.36 -13.97 -5.40
CA THR A 16 -11.47 -13.57 -6.81
C THR A 16 -10.88 -14.64 -7.72
N THR A 17 -11.55 -14.86 -8.87
CA THR A 17 -11.20 -15.92 -9.85
C THR A 17 -10.92 -15.38 -11.26
N ASN A 18 -10.97 -14.06 -11.46
CA ASN A 18 -10.66 -13.44 -12.74
C ASN A 18 -9.17 -13.62 -13.06
N PRO A 19 -8.77 -13.93 -14.29
CA PRO A 19 -7.35 -14.10 -14.66
C PRO A 19 -6.53 -12.80 -14.61
N ALA A 20 -7.17 -11.63 -14.56
CA ALA A 20 -6.48 -10.36 -14.41
C ALA A 20 -5.83 -10.22 -13.03
N TYR A 21 -4.86 -9.32 -12.95
CA TYR A 21 -4.23 -8.97 -11.66
C TYR A 21 -5.21 -8.21 -10.77
N ASP A 22 -5.42 -8.73 -9.56
CA ASP A 22 -6.12 -8.08 -8.46
C ASP A 22 -5.09 -7.73 -7.39
N THR A 23 -5.09 -6.47 -6.92
CA THR A 23 -4.07 -5.90 -6.02
C THR A 23 -4.72 -5.01 -4.96
N ASP A 24 -3.93 -4.58 -3.99
CA ASP A 24 -4.25 -3.56 -3.00
C ASP A 24 -5.57 -3.82 -2.25
N PRO A 25 -5.74 -5.01 -1.61
CA PRO A 25 -6.96 -5.34 -0.90
C PRO A 25 -7.09 -4.55 0.41
N LEU A 26 -8.28 -4.01 0.65
CA LEU A 26 -8.68 -3.35 1.88
C LEU A 26 -9.99 -3.95 2.39
N TRP A 27 -10.15 -4.06 3.70
CA TRP A 27 -11.41 -4.46 4.30
C TRP A 27 -12.37 -3.26 4.40
N SER A 28 -13.67 -3.53 4.21
CA SER A 28 -14.71 -2.59 4.65
C SER A 28 -14.72 -2.51 6.18
N PRO A 29 -15.13 -1.38 6.78
CA PRO A 29 -15.14 -1.21 8.24
C PRO A 29 -15.97 -2.24 8.99
N ASP A 30 -17.02 -2.76 8.37
CA ASP A 30 -17.90 -3.81 8.92
C ASP A 30 -17.38 -5.24 8.69
N GLY A 31 -16.24 -5.39 8.01
CA GLY A 31 -15.60 -6.68 7.71
C GLY A 31 -16.37 -7.56 6.70
N LYS A 32 -17.43 -7.05 6.06
CA LYS A 32 -18.27 -7.85 5.17
C LYS A 32 -17.85 -7.82 3.70
N SER A 33 -17.02 -6.86 3.32
CA SER A 33 -16.56 -6.69 1.94
C SER A 33 -15.05 -6.45 1.87
N ILE A 34 -14.51 -6.75 0.71
CA ILE A 34 -13.12 -6.42 0.34
C ILE A 34 -13.17 -5.44 -0.83
N ILE A 35 -12.49 -4.32 -0.66
CA ILE A 35 -12.22 -3.33 -1.71
C ILE A 35 -10.85 -3.67 -2.30
N PHE A 36 -10.71 -3.67 -3.60
CA PHE A 36 -9.45 -4.02 -4.26
C PHE A 36 -9.34 -3.35 -5.63
N ALA A 37 -8.13 -3.25 -6.14
CA ALA A 37 -7.89 -2.80 -7.50
C ALA A 37 -7.76 -3.99 -8.46
N SER A 38 -8.26 -3.84 -9.69
CA SER A 38 -8.22 -4.89 -10.71
C SER A 38 -8.01 -4.33 -12.11
N TYR A 39 -7.23 -5.05 -12.92
CA TYR A 39 -7.00 -4.75 -14.33
C TYR A 39 -7.98 -5.46 -15.30
N ARG A 40 -9.12 -5.96 -14.81
CA ARG A 40 -10.06 -6.78 -15.62
C ARG A 40 -10.73 -6.03 -16.78
N ASP A 41 -10.81 -4.70 -16.72
CA ASP A 41 -11.47 -3.84 -17.71
C ASP A 41 -10.51 -2.85 -18.38
N LYS A 42 -9.25 -3.26 -18.64
CA LYS A 42 -8.18 -2.54 -19.37
C LYS A 42 -7.44 -1.47 -18.56
N SER A 43 -8.07 -0.83 -17.58
CA SER A 43 -7.47 0.07 -16.60
C SER A 43 -7.46 -0.57 -15.23
N LYS A 44 -6.65 -0.03 -14.32
CA LYS A 44 -6.66 -0.40 -12.90
C LYS A 44 -7.81 0.33 -12.24
N ASP A 45 -8.92 -0.34 -12.03
CA ASP A 45 -10.13 0.21 -11.40
C ASP A 45 -10.38 -0.40 -10.03
N ILE A 46 -11.19 0.28 -9.23
CA ILE A 46 -11.56 -0.16 -7.88
C ILE A 46 -12.85 -0.98 -7.93
N TYR A 47 -12.81 -2.11 -7.26
CA TYR A 47 -13.91 -3.05 -7.13
C TYR A 47 -14.21 -3.35 -5.66
N ARG A 48 -15.44 -3.72 -5.37
CA ARG A 48 -15.89 -4.27 -4.09
C ARG A 48 -16.46 -5.67 -4.31
N ILE A 49 -16.09 -6.61 -3.44
CA ILE A 49 -16.59 -7.99 -3.44
C ILE A 49 -16.99 -8.38 -2.01
N PRO A 50 -18.05 -9.16 -1.79
CA PRO A 50 -18.33 -9.74 -0.47
C PRO A 50 -17.13 -10.54 0.05
N ALA A 51 -16.82 -10.43 1.33
CA ALA A 51 -15.73 -11.18 1.96
C ALA A 51 -15.92 -12.70 1.87
N THR A 52 -17.14 -13.15 1.62
CA THR A 52 -17.48 -14.56 1.36
C THR A 52 -17.25 -15.01 -0.08
N GLY A 53 -16.86 -14.08 -0.98
CA GLY A 53 -16.76 -14.31 -2.43
C GLY A 53 -18.07 -13.97 -3.15
N GLY A 54 -18.09 -14.14 -4.46
CA GLY A 54 -19.25 -13.85 -5.30
C GLY A 54 -18.89 -12.92 -6.47
N ALA A 55 -19.87 -12.19 -6.99
CA ALA A 55 -19.66 -11.26 -8.10
C ALA A 55 -19.13 -9.90 -7.57
N PRO A 56 -17.99 -9.41 -8.08
CA PRO A 56 -17.50 -8.10 -7.72
C PRO A 56 -18.32 -6.99 -8.39
N VAL A 57 -18.44 -5.86 -7.71
CA VAL A 57 -19.05 -4.64 -8.23
C VAL A 57 -17.94 -3.64 -8.53
N ARG A 58 -17.91 -3.11 -9.75
CA ARG A 58 -16.99 -2.03 -10.15
C ARG A 58 -17.47 -0.72 -9.55
N LEU A 59 -16.59 0.00 -8.84
CA LEU A 59 -16.90 1.27 -8.19
C LEU A 59 -16.41 2.48 -8.99
N THR A 60 -15.30 2.33 -9.70
CA THR A 60 -14.69 3.37 -10.53
C THR A 60 -14.54 2.92 -11.97
N SER A 61 -14.38 3.86 -12.90
CA SER A 61 -14.35 3.58 -14.34
C SER A 61 -13.50 4.55 -15.16
N HIS A 62 -12.63 5.32 -14.51
CA HIS A 62 -11.75 6.24 -15.21
C HIS A 62 -10.63 5.48 -15.96
N PRO A 63 -10.20 5.94 -17.17
CA PRO A 63 -9.12 5.26 -17.91
C PRO A 63 -7.72 5.35 -17.28
N GLY A 64 -7.52 6.21 -16.26
CA GLY A 64 -6.32 6.25 -15.44
C GLY A 64 -6.28 5.10 -14.43
N ASN A 65 -5.09 4.82 -13.89
CA ASN A 65 -4.94 3.82 -12.83
C ASN A 65 -5.40 4.37 -11.49
N GLU A 66 -6.21 3.62 -10.78
CA GLU A 66 -6.76 3.95 -9.48
C GLU A 66 -6.28 2.94 -8.43
N THR A 67 -5.75 3.45 -7.32
CA THR A 67 -5.19 2.59 -6.26
C THR A 67 -5.86 2.93 -4.93
N PRO A 68 -6.64 2.02 -4.32
CA PRO A 68 -7.24 2.25 -3.03
C PRO A 68 -6.17 2.38 -1.95
N MET A 69 -6.34 3.32 -1.02
CA MET A 69 -5.40 3.64 0.05
C MET A 69 -5.96 3.35 1.43
N THR A 70 -7.20 3.73 1.68
CA THR A 70 -7.89 3.47 2.95
C THR A 70 -9.39 3.51 2.77
N VAL A 71 -10.12 2.94 3.73
CA VAL A 71 -11.59 3.00 3.78
C VAL A 71 -11.98 3.71 5.08
N LEU A 72 -12.80 4.75 4.97
CA LEU A 72 -13.31 5.50 6.11
C LEU A 72 -14.43 4.71 6.82
N MET A 73 -14.75 5.10 8.04
CA MET A 73 -15.74 4.40 8.86
C MET A 73 -17.16 4.44 8.28
N ASP A 74 -17.48 5.40 7.44
CA ASP A 74 -18.75 5.47 6.68
C ASP A 74 -18.76 4.58 5.43
N GLY A 75 -17.63 3.91 5.14
CA GLY A 75 -17.42 3.07 3.97
C GLY A 75 -16.91 3.81 2.74
N SER A 76 -16.72 5.12 2.80
CA SER A 76 -16.11 5.89 1.71
C SER A 76 -14.68 5.44 1.48
N ILE A 77 -14.27 5.36 0.22
CA ILE A 77 -12.98 4.83 -0.21
C ILE A 77 -12.10 6.00 -0.64
N ILE A 78 -10.94 6.12 0.00
CA ILE A 78 -9.88 7.05 -0.40
C ILE A 78 -8.92 6.32 -1.33
N PHE A 79 -8.58 6.93 -2.44
CA PHE A 79 -7.72 6.33 -3.44
C PHE A 79 -6.84 7.37 -4.15
N SER A 80 -5.72 6.93 -4.67
CA SER A 80 -4.88 7.74 -5.55
C SER A 80 -5.20 7.46 -7.00
N ALA A 81 -5.25 8.52 -7.81
CA ALA A 81 -5.46 8.41 -9.25
C ALA A 81 -4.92 9.63 -9.99
N ASN A 82 -4.65 9.44 -11.27
CA ASN A 82 -4.30 10.51 -12.17
C ASN A 82 -5.51 10.85 -13.06
N ILE A 83 -6.54 11.45 -12.44
CA ILE A 83 -7.80 11.83 -13.09
C ILE A 83 -7.70 13.25 -13.66
N GLN A 84 -7.14 14.16 -12.89
CA GLN A 84 -7.01 15.56 -13.29
C GLN A 84 -5.61 15.82 -13.84
N GLN A 85 -5.53 16.17 -15.10
CA GLN A 85 -4.27 16.45 -15.79
C GLN A 85 -3.96 17.95 -15.92
N ASP A 86 -4.70 18.80 -15.20
CA ASP A 86 -4.44 20.23 -15.23
C ASP A 86 -3.12 20.54 -14.51
N ALA A 87 -2.19 21.15 -15.23
CA ALA A 87 -0.89 21.56 -14.72
C ALA A 87 -0.95 22.54 -13.54
N GLN A 88 -2.11 23.17 -13.28
CA GLN A 88 -2.32 24.03 -12.11
C GLN A 88 -2.43 23.24 -10.80
N TYR A 89 -2.74 21.94 -10.87
CA TYR A 89 -3.04 21.12 -9.69
C TYR A 89 -2.04 19.99 -9.46
N GLY A 90 -1.00 19.88 -10.25
CA GLY A 90 0.04 18.86 -10.11
C GLY A 90 1.43 19.48 -10.12
N ASP A 91 2.23 19.20 -9.09
CA ASP A 91 3.63 19.63 -9.00
C ASP A 91 4.48 19.01 -10.10
N PHE A 92 4.05 17.85 -10.61
CA PHE A 92 4.69 17.18 -11.75
C PHE A 92 3.64 16.64 -12.73
N PRO A 93 3.86 16.73 -14.05
CA PRO A 93 3.02 16.06 -15.03
C PRO A 93 2.96 14.56 -14.76
N GLY A 94 1.76 14.02 -14.62
CA GLY A 94 1.55 12.58 -14.38
C GLY A 94 1.56 12.15 -12.92
N GLY A 95 1.65 13.07 -11.96
CA GLY A 95 1.50 12.76 -10.53
C GLY A 95 0.05 12.36 -10.18
N SER A 96 -0.11 11.43 -9.24
CA SER A 96 -1.43 11.03 -8.73
C SER A 96 -1.91 12.02 -7.68
N GLN A 97 -3.20 12.37 -7.73
CA GLN A 97 -3.89 13.09 -6.68
C GLN A 97 -4.72 12.13 -5.83
N VAL A 98 -5.22 12.60 -4.71
CA VAL A 98 -6.05 11.80 -3.81
C VAL A 98 -7.52 12.15 -4.01
N TYR A 99 -8.32 11.12 -4.20
CA TYR A 99 -9.76 11.19 -4.41
C TYR A 99 -10.52 10.37 -3.38
N MET A 100 -11.79 10.69 -3.23
CA MET A 100 -12.75 9.93 -2.43
C MET A 100 -13.94 9.53 -3.28
N ILE A 101 -14.48 8.35 -3.03
CA ILE A 101 -15.73 7.87 -3.63
C ILE A 101 -16.56 7.19 -2.55
N GLY A 102 -17.88 7.28 -2.67
CA GLY A 102 -18.79 6.62 -1.73
C GLY A 102 -18.70 5.07 -1.77
N PRO A 103 -19.24 4.38 -0.76
CA PRO A 103 -19.17 2.93 -0.65
C PRO A 103 -19.80 2.17 -1.82
N ASP A 104 -20.77 2.77 -2.50
CA ASP A 104 -21.47 2.21 -3.66
C ASP A 104 -20.99 2.78 -5.01
N GLY A 105 -19.85 3.50 -5.00
CA GLY A 105 -19.34 4.18 -6.17
C GLY A 105 -19.94 5.58 -6.35
N GLY A 106 -19.98 6.03 -7.59
CA GLY A 106 -20.51 7.36 -7.92
C GLY A 106 -19.45 8.26 -8.56
N ARG A 107 -19.56 9.57 -8.35
CA ARG A 107 -18.59 10.54 -8.86
C ARG A 107 -17.46 10.72 -7.87
N PRO A 108 -16.19 10.49 -8.26
CA PRO A 108 -15.04 10.79 -7.41
C PRO A 108 -14.95 12.30 -7.10
N GLU A 109 -14.61 12.62 -5.86
CA GLU A 109 -14.30 13.97 -5.41
C GLU A 109 -12.82 14.06 -5.04
N MET A 110 -12.15 15.12 -5.47
CA MET A 110 -10.75 15.32 -5.12
C MET A 110 -10.62 15.75 -3.65
N VAL A 111 -9.85 14.99 -2.88
CA VAL A 111 -9.55 15.27 -1.47
C VAL A 111 -8.39 16.25 -1.36
N THR A 112 -7.36 16.04 -2.15
CA THR A 112 -6.18 16.92 -2.24
C THR A 112 -5.42 16.69 -3.55
N SER A 113 -4.75 17.73 -4.01
CA SER A 113 -3.80 17.64 -5.13
C SER A 113 -2.42 17.13 -4.70
N MET A 114 -2.15 17.02 -3.40
CA MET A 114 -0.88 16.52 -2.89
C MET A 114 -0.66 15.06 -3.28
N GLN A 115 0.58 14.73 -3.59
CA GLN A 115 0.97 13.35 -3.85
C GLN A 115 1.22 12.63 -2.53
N ILE A 116 0.41 11.62 -2.25
CA ILE A 116 0.45 10.82 -1.04
C ILE A 116 0.51 9.35 -1.45
N SER A 117 1.39 8.57 -0.84
CA SER A 117 1.55 7.15 -1.17
C SER A 117 0.71 6.22 -0.31
N ASN A 118 0.70 6.47 0.99
CA ASN A 118 -0.08 5.71 1.98
C ASN A 118 -0.65 6.66 3.01
N MET A 119 -1.81 6.34 3.54
CA MET A 119 -2.40 7.10 4.63
C MET A 119 -3.20 6.22 5.59
N SER A 120 -3.33 6.71 6.81
CA SER A 120 -4.27 6.22 7.81
C SER A 120 -5.07 7.40 8.36
N VAL A 121 -6.37 7.20 8.51
CA VAL A 121 -7.32 8.26 8.89
C VAL A 121 -7.99 7.89 10.21
N ARG A 122 -8.06 8.86 11.11
CA ARG A 122 -8.73 8.77 12.40
C ARG A 122 -10.18 9.27 12.31
N LEU A 123 -11.01 8.94 13.30
CA LEU A 123 -12.44 9.33 13.34
C LEU A 123 -12.69 10.85 13.29
N ASP A 124 -11.74 11.65 13.73
CA ASP A 124 -11.80 13.12 13.69
C ASP A 124 -11.20 13.70 12.40
N ASN A 125 -11.05 12.88 11.38
CA ASN A 125 -10.42 13.23 10.10
C ASN A 125 -8.95 13.65 10.20
N THR A 126 -8.28 13.43 11.33
CA THR A 126 -6.82 13.54 11.41
C THR A 126 -6.18 12.45 10.55
N VAL A 127 -5.20 12.81 9.75
CA VAL A 127 -4.52 11.92 8.81
C VAL A 127 -3.05 11.83 9.18
N ILE A 128 -2.49 10.61 9.19
CA ILE A 128 -1.06 10.41 9.04
C ILE A 128 -0.80 9.82 7.66
N TYR A 129 0.23 10.29 6.99
CA TYR A 129 0.49 9.90 5.62
C TYR A 129 1.99 9.87 5.31
N GLU A 130 2.31 9.10 4.29
CA GLU A 130 3.63 9.00 3.68
C GLU A 130 3.70 10.01 2.53
N ASP A 131 4.61 10.96 2.58
CA ASP A 131 4.79 11.93 1.51
C ASP A 131 5.40 11.27 0.25
N TYR A 132 5.21 11.91 -0.89
CA TYR A 132 5.79 11.49 -2.16
C TYR A 132 6.58 12.65 -2.75
N LYS A 133 7.89 12.56 -2.72
CA LYS A 133 8.81 13.59 -3.22
C LYS A 133 9.36 13.28 -4.61
N GLY A 134 9.09 12.10 -5.14
CA GLY A 134 9.57 11.64 -6.43
C GLY A 134 9.62 10.12 -6.52
N TYR A 135 10.02 9.61 -7.68
CA TYR A 135 10.14 8.17 -7.88
C TYR A 135 11.34 7.63 -7.09
N GLU A 136 11.09 6.59 -6.33
CA GLU A 136 12.09 5.76 -5.69
C GLU A 136 11.71 4.30 -5.89
N ASP A 137 12.68 3.42 -6.15
CA ASP A 137 12.42 1.99 -6.27
C ASP A 137 11.89 1.44 -4.94
N PRO A 138 10.66 0.93 -4.87
CA PRO A 138 10.10 0.39 -3.64
C PRO A 138 10.83 -0.84 -3.12
N LEU A 139 11.64 -1.48 -3.96
CA LEU A 139 12.41 -2.67 -3.59
C LEU A 139 13.87 -2.36 -3.22
N ARG A 140 14.29 -1.09 -3.31
CA ARG A 140 15.63 -0.68 -2.92
C ARG A 140 15.95 -1.01 -1.46
N LYS A 141 17.24 -1.11 -1.14
CA LYS A 141 17.76 -1.29 0.23
C LYS A 141 18.74 -0.17 0.57
N HIS A 142 18.65 0.33 1.81
CA HIS A 142 19.65 1.19 2.47
C HIS A 142 20.21 2.33 1.62
N HIS A 143 19.36 3.21 1.22
CA HIS A 143 19.72 4.29 0.35
C HIS A 143 19.16 5.60 0.87
N THR A 144 20.00 6.57 1.13
CA THR A 144 19.57 7.94 1.42
C THR A 144 19.48 8.71 0.12
N SER A 145 18.37 9.36 -0.13
CA SER A 145 18.15 10.19 -1.29
C SER A 145 17.27 11.38 -0.93
N SER A 146 17.26 12.39 -1.79
CA SER A 146 16.39 13.56 -1.60
C SER A 146 14.89 13.24 -1.75
N VAL A 147 14.56 12.05 -2.24
CA VAL A 147 13.19 11.58 -2.45
C VAL A 147 12.75 10.52 -1.44
N THR A 148 13.59 10.21 -0.42
CA THR A 148 13.16 9.35 0.70
C THR A 148 11.96 9.95 1.39
N ARG A 149 11.05 9.08 1.80
CA ARG A 149 9.75 9.45 2.33
C ARG A 149 9.81 9.72 3.81
N ASP A 150 8.95 10.62 4.24
CA ASP A 150 8.74 10.94 5.65
C ASP A 150 7.27 10.74 6.00
N ILE A 151 7.00 10.56 7.28
CA ILE A 151 5.65 10.53 7.82
C ILE A 151 5.25 11.93 8.26
N TRP A 152 4.11 12.36 7.75
CA TRP A 152 3.47 13.63 8.08
C TRP A 152 2.11 13.39 8.73
N MET A 153 1.66 14.38 9.47
CA MET A 153 0.30 14.43 10.00
C MET A 153 -0.39 15.70 9.53
N TYR A 154 -1.66 15.55 9.20
CA TYR A 154 -2.58 16.65 8.94
C TYR A 154 -3.72 16.62 9.96
N VAL A 155 -3.95 17.73 10.62
CA VAL A 155 -5.09 17.95 11.51
C VAL A 155 -6.01 18.97 10.84
N PRO A 156 -7.25 18.59 10.48
CA PRO A 156 -8.17 19.51 9.84
C PRO A 156 -8.59 20.64 10.80
N SER A 157 -8.85 21.82 10.24
CA SER A 157 -9.38 22.98 10.98
C SER A 157 -10.90 23.03 11.00
N ILE A 158 -11.56 22.16 10.21
CA ILE A 158 -13.01 22.09 10.06
C ILE A 158 -13.61 20.96 10.88
N ASP A 159 -14.90 21.11 11.21
CA ASP A 159 -15.66 20.05 11.88
C ASP A 159 -15.66 18.77 11.04
N PRO A 160 -15.39 17.58 11.61
CA PRO A 160 -15.44 16.31 10.90
C PRO A 160 -16.77 16.04 10.17
N SER A 161 -17.87 16.64 10.64
CA SER A 161 -19.18 16.51 9.99
C SER A 161 -19.30 17.20 8.63
N GLU A 162 -18.36 18.09 8.28
CA GLU A 162 -18.32 18.78 6.98
C GLU A 162 -17.68 17.93 5.86
N GLY A 163 -17.31 16.69 6.17
CA GLY A 163 -16.71 15.75 5.25
C GLY A 163 -15.18 15.68 5.36
N PHE A 164 -14.61 14.72 4.64
CA PHE A 164 -13.17 14.48 4.64
C PHE A 164 -12.46 15.27 3.55
N ARG A 165 -11.52 16.14 3.92
CA ARG A 165 -10.69 16.94 3.00
C ARG A 165 -9.30 17.21 3.61
N ILE A 166 -8.32 17.37 2.72
CA ILE A 166 -7.00 17.93 3.04
C ILE A 166 -6.88 19.21 2.22
N ASP A 167 -7.39 20.30 2.72
CA ASP A 167 -7.63 21.55 1.98
C ASP A 167 -6.59 22.66 2.23
N GLY A 168 -5.56 22.35 3.02
CA GLY A 168 -4.51 23.30 3.37
C GLY A 168 -4.87 24.31 4.48
N ASN A 169 -6.12 24.35 4.96
CA ASN A 169 -6.51 25.19 6.11
C ASN A 169 -6.17 24.57 7.45
N GLY A 170 -5.93 23.26 7.50
CA GLY A 170 -5.50 22.54 8.69
C GLY A 170 -4.00 22.69 8.98
N THR A 171 -3.55 21.99 10.01
CA THR A 171 -2.15 22.01 10.44
C THR A 171 -1.40 20.79 9.93
N PHE A 172 -0.29 21.04 9.22
CA PHE A 172 0.65 20.01 8.81
C PHE A 172 1.81 19.92 9.77
N THR A 173 2.13 18.71 10.23
CA THR A 173 3.25 18.45 11.12
C THR A 173 4.06 17.27 10.61
N LYS A 174 5.38 17.47 10.42
CA LYS A 174 6.30 16.38 10.11
C LYS A 174 6.54 15.54 11.35
N LEU A 175 6.27 14.24 11.29
CA LEU A 175 6.38 13.32 12.44
C LEU A 175 7.73 12.62 12.51
N THR A 176 8.38 12.39 11.39
CA THR A 176 9.69 11.72 11.34
C THR A 176 10.76 12.67 10.80
N SER A 177 11.99 12.48 11.24
CA SER A 177 13.14 13.31 10.84
C SER A 177 14.36 12.48 10.49
N PHE A 178 14.21 11.17 10.34
CA PHE A 178 15.29 10.29 9.92
C PHE A 178 15.68 10.61 8.46
N ASN A 179 16.99 10.59 8.18
CA ASN A 179 17.50 10.88 6.84
C ASN A 179 17.55 9.61 5.97
N GLY A 180 16.48 8.86 5.93
CA GLY A 180 16.27 7.64 5.17
C GLY A 180 14.77 7.44 4.98
N GLU A 181 14.35 6.21 4.76
CA GLU A 181 12.97 5.89 4.42
C GLU A 181 12.11 5.62 5.65
N ASP A 182 11.02 6.38 5.79
CA ASP A 182 9.94 6.15 6.74
C ASP A 182 8.63 5.95 5.97
N ARG A 183 7.92 4.82 6.20
CA ARG A 183 6.78 4.39 5.36
C ARG A 183 5.62 3.80 6.13
N ASN A 184 4.51 3.61 5.42
CA ASN A 184 3.36 2.81 5.83
C ASN A 184 2.84 3.16 7.24
N PRO A 185 2.50 4.43 7.53
CA PRO A 185 1.97 4.79 8.83
C PRO A 185 0.57 4.23 9.05
N VAL A 186 0.31 3.66 10.23
CA VAL A 186 -1.00 3.16 10.63
C VAL A 186 -1.32 3.60 12.05
N PHE A 187 -2.50 4.20 12.25
CA PHE A 187 -2.98 4.55 13.58
C PHE A 187 -3.33 3.30 14.39
N GLU A 188 -2.96 3.30 15.66
CA GLU A 188 -3.54 2.39 16.63
C GLU A 188 -5.02 2.72 16.87
N LEU A 189 -5.81 1.73 17.25
CA LEU A 189 -7.20 1.95 17.66
C LEU A 189 -7.26 2.94 18.84
N GLY A 190 -8.06 4.00 18.65
CA GLY A 190 -8.10 5.12 19.59
C GLY A 190 -7.25 6.32 19.17
N GLY A 191 -6.35 6.15 18.21
CA GLY A 191 -5.66 7.25 17.49
C GLY A 191 -4.69 8.09 18.31
N THR A 192 -4.28 7.62 19.49
CA THR A 192 -3.29 8.33 20.34
C THR A 192 -1.85 7.93 20.01
N ALA A 193 -1.68 6.85 19.28
CA ALA A 193 -0.41 6.28 18.88
C ALA A 193 -0.47 5.79 17.43
N TYR A 194 0.69 5.54 16.83
CA TYR A 194 0.78 4.99 15.48
C TYR A 194 2.02 4.09 15.34
N TYR A 195 1.93 3.18 14.39
CA TYR A 195 3.05 2.37 13.91
C TYR A 195 3.48 2.84 12.52
N TYR A 196 4.72 2.62 12.19
CA TYR A 196 5.27 2.90 10.86
C TYR A 196 6.49 2.04 10.59
N LEU A 197 6.91 1.97 9.34
CA LEU A 197 8.14 1.32 8.91
C LEU A 197 9.26 2.35 8.81
N SER A 198 10.42 2.06 9.39
CA SER A 198 11.62 2.90 9.29
C SER A 198 12.87 2.06 9.07
N GLU A 199 13.80 2.56 8.26
CA GLU A 199 15.09 1.92 8.03
C GLU A 199 16.24 2.47 8.91
N GLN A 200 15.92 3.22 9.96
CA GLN A 200 16.92 3.86 10.84
C GLN A 200 17.86 2.87 11.54
N ASP A 201 17.51 1.58 11.63
CA ASP A 201 18.37 0.50 12.13
C ASP A 201 18.97 -0.36 10.98
N GLY A 202 19.09 0.20 9.79
CA GLY A 202 19.73 -0.41 8.63
C GLY A 202 18.80 -1.20 7.70
N THR A 203 17.56 -1.49 8.06
CA THR A 203 16.51 -2.04 7.18
C THR A 203 15.13 -1.66 7.72
N LEU A 204 14.11 -1.70 6.87
CA LEU A 204 12.76 -1.38 7.31
C LEU A 204 12.30 -2.35 8.40
N ASN A 205 12.03 -1.81 9.56
CA ASN A 205 11.44 -2.46 10.73
C ASN A 205 10.22 -1.67 11.20
N ILE A 206 9.37 -2.29 12.02
CA ILE A 206 8.22 -1.63 12.62
C ILE A 206 8.69 -0.81 13.82
N TYR A 207 8.27 0.46 13.86
CA TYR A 207 8.43 1.38 14.97
C TYR A 207 7.05 1.79 15.49
N TYR A 208 7.01 2.09 16.77
CA TYR A 208 5.83 2.54 17.51
C TYR A 208 6.10 3.88 18.15
N THR A 209 5.16 4.79 18.02
CA THR A 209 5.18 6.09 18.68
C THR A 209 3.92 6.23 19.53
N ASP A 210 4.11 6.36 20.83
CA ASP A 210 3.03 6.67 21.75
C ASP A 210 2.87 8.18 21.96
N SER A 211 1.77 8.59 22.56
CA SER A 211 1.57 9.97 23.03
C SER A 211 1.68 11.06 21.96
N LEU A 212 1.11 10.78 20.77
CA LEU A 212 1.07 11.75 19.66
C LEU A 212 0.53 13.12 20.10
N HIS A 213 -0.46 13.12 21.01
CA HIS A 213 -1.04 14.34 21.57
C HIS A 213 -0.03 15.15 22.39
N ASP A 214 0.70 14.50 23.31
CA ASP A 214 1.68 15.18 24.17
C ASP A 214 2.84 15.76 23.36
N GLN A 215 3.23 15.06 22.30
CA GLN A 215 4.31 15.49 21.43
C GLN A 215 3.95 16.73 20.60
N LEU A 216 2.68 16.85 20.21
CA LEU A 216 2.21 17.93 19.34
C LEU A 216 1.80 19.18 20.10
N PHE A 217 1.15 19.02 21.26
CA PHE A 217 0.55 20.13 22.00
C PHE A 217 1.37 20.58 23.19
N ASN A 218 2.26 19.74 23.72
CA ASN A 218 3.08 20.06 24.89
C ASN A 218 4.57 20.27 24.56
N GLY A 219 4.95 20.33 23.27
CA GLY A 219 6.32 20.61 22.85
C GLY A 219 7.32 19.48 23.16
N GLY A 220 6.82 18.26 23.37
CA GLY A 220 7.65 17.08 23.53
C GLY A 220 8.32 16.64 22.22
N SER A 221 9.48 15.98 22.32
CA SER A 221 10.10 15.35 21.17
C SER A 221 9.44 14.02 20.86
N ILE A 222 9.20 13.72 19.59
CA ILE A 222 8.68 12.43 19.13
C ILE A 222 9.69 11.34 19.48
N LYS A 223 9.27 10.38 20.31
CA LYS A 223 10.07 9.20 20.68
C LYS A 223 9.42 7.96 20.12
N SER A 224 10.15 7.26 19.29
CA SER A 224 9.73 5.99 18.73
C SER A 224 10.46 4.83 19.39
N LYS A 225 9.76 3.70 19.53
CA LYS A 225 10.30 2.42 20.02
C LYS A 225 10.29 1.43 18.87
N GLN A 226 11.40 0.75 18.67
CA GLN A 226 11.47 -0.35 17.71
C GLN A 226 10.67 -1.55 18.21
N VAL A 227 9.86 -2.14 17.33
CA VAL A 227 8.98 -3.28 17.61
C VAL A 227 9.55 -4.57 17.01
N THR A 228 10.11 -4.49 15.80
CA THR A 228 10.77 -5.63 15.13
C THR A 228 12.25 -5.37 14.92
N PHE A 229 13.07 -6.44 14.88
CA PHE A 229 14.53 -6.33 14.89
C PHE A 229 15.19 -7.15 13.77
N TYR A 230 14.57 -7.17 12.61
CA TYR A 230 15.10 -7.85 11.43
C TYR A 230 16.35 -7.15 10.88
N LYS A 231 17.31 -7.92 10.36
CA LYS A 231 18.57 -7.38 9.83
C LYS A 231 18.81 -7.66 8.33
N GLY A 232 18.12 -8.66 7.80
CA GLY A 232 18.35 -9.12 6.42
C GLY A 232 17.47 -8.41 5.40
N ASN A 233 16.19 -8.75 5.40
CA ASN A 233 15.20 -8.24 4.48
C ASN A 233 14.35 -7.14 5.13
N PRO A 234 13.76 -6.22 4.34
CA PRO A 234 12.86 -5.20 4.87
C PRO A 234 11.48 -5.79 5.22
N VAL A 235 10.89 -5.28 6.30
CA VAL A 235 9.46 -5.43 6.58
C VAL A 235 8.67 -4.59 5.58
N ARG A 236 7.52 -5.10 5.11
CA ARG A 236 6.67 -4.42 4.12
C ARG A 236 5.19 -4.62 4.42
N TYR A 237 4.35 -3.77 3.83
CA TYR A 237 2.87 -3.89 3.84
C TYR A 237 2.27 -3.94 5.24
N LEU A 238 2.75 -3.04 6.12
CA LEU A 238 2.23 -2.94 7.48
C LEU A 238 0.75 -2.54 7.46
N SER A 239 -0.06 -3.27 8.21
CA SER A 239 -1.46 -2.97 8.47
C SER A 239 -1.80 -3.29 9.92
N ILE A 240 -2.92 -2.76 10.40
CA ILE A 240 -3.41 -2.98 11.76
C ILE A 240 -4.92 -3.25 11.73
N SER A 241 -5.35 -4.18 12.55
CA SER A 241 -6.77 -4.48 12.76
C SER A 241 -7.37 -3.64 13.89
N HIS A 242 -8.70 -3.61 13.99
CA HIS A 242 -9.39 -2.89 15.05
C HIS A 242 -9.08 -3.42 16.47
N ASN A 243 -8.60 -4.64 16.61
CA ASN A 243 -8.18 -5.20 17.92
C ASN A 243 -6.68 -4.99 18.20
N GLY A 244 -5.98 -4.20 17.37
CA GLY A 244 -4.57 -3.87 17.56
C GLY A 244 -3.60 -4.94 17.06
N THR A 245 -4.06 -5.97 16.34
CA THR A 245 -3.16 -6.95 15.71
C THR A 245 -2.52 -6.34 14.47
N LEU A 246 -1.19 -6.29 14.45
CA LEU A 246 -0.41 -5.90 13.28
C LEU A 246 -0.29 -7.08 12.32
N CYS A 247 -0.33 -6.79 11.02
CA CYS A 247 0.01 -7.74 9.96
C CYS A 247 1.02 -7.10 9.01
N TYR A 248 2.02 -7.86 8.57
CA TYR A 248 3.07 -7.40 7.68
C TYR A 248 3.72 -8.56 6.94
N SER A 249 4.49 -8.27 5.90
CA SER A 249 5.32 -9.27 5.24
C SER A 249 6.79 -9.10 5.61
N TYR A 250 7.49 -10.23 5.72
CA TYR A 250 8.93 -10.30 5.86
C TYR A 250 9.44 -11.55 5.15
N ASP A 251 10.46 -11.40 4.32
CA ASP A 251 11.13 -12.49 3.59
C ASP A 251 10.17 -13.39 2.78
N GLY A 252 9.15 -12.77 2.15
CA GLY A 252 8.15 -13.47 1.35
C GLY A 252 7.03 -14.16 2.14
N GLU A 253 7.06 -14.07 3.46
CA GLU A 253 6.08 -14.68 4.36
C GLU A 253 5.25 -13.61 5.07
N LEU A 254 4.08 -13.98 5.59
CA LEU A 254 3.23 -13.11 6.40
C LEU A 254 3.42 -13.37 7.88
N TYR A 255 3.38 -12.30 8.66
CA TYR A 255 3.51 -12.31 10.11
C TYR A 255 2.42 -11.48 10.76
N THR A 256 2.03 -11.88 11.96
CA THR A 256 1.17 -11.07 12.85
C THR A 256 1.87 -10.79 14.17
N ILE A 257 1.50 -9.66 14.79
CA ILE A 257 1.87 -9.32 16.17
C ILE A 257 0.57 -8.93 16.88
N LYS A 258 0.14 -9.75 17.83
CA LYS A 258 -0.98 -9.41 18.74
C LYS A 258 -0.51 -8.36 19.73
N SER A 259 -1.42 -7.53 20.25
CA SER A 259 -1.08 -6.47 21.21
C SER A 259 -0.22 -7.03 22.36
N GLY A 260 0.97 -6.45 22.55
CA GLY A 260 1.96 -6.89 23.56
C GLY A 260 2.65 -8.24 23.27
N GLY A 261 2.38 -8.86 22.12
CA GLY A 261 2.96 -10.15 21.71
C GLY A 261 4.28 -10.02 20.96
N GLN A 262 4.76 -11.17 20.49
CA GLN A 262 5.92 -11.29 19.61
C GLN A 262 5.47 -11.58 18.18
N PRO A 263 6.33 -11.38 17.17
CA PRO A 263 6.05 -11.80 15.80
C PRO A 263 5.75 -13.30 15.69
N GLU A 264 4.61 -13.63 15.10
CA GLU A 264 4.20 -14.99 14.79
C GLU A 264 4.02 -15.12 13.28
N LYS A 265 4.64 -16.15 12.68
CA LYS A 265 4.47 -16.46 11.26
C LYS A 265 3.08 -17.02 11.02
N VAL A 266 2.41 -16.54 9.98
CA VAL A 266 1.10 -17.05 9.55
C VAL A 266 1.33 -18.22 8.59
N ASP A 267 1.03 -19.43 9.02
CA ASP A 267 1.10 -20.61 8.15
C ASP A 267 -0.09 -20.65 7.20
N ILE A 268 0.15 -20.40 5.91
CA ILE A 268 -0.89 -20.31 4.89
C ILE A 268 -0.87 -21.54 4.00
N GLN A 269 -2.01 -22.20 3.87
CA GLN A 269 -2.22 -23.28 2.93
C GLN A 269 -3.12 -22.78 1.79
N ILE A 270 -2.61 -22.82 0.56
CA ILE A 270 -3.37 -22.48 -0.64
C ILE A 270 -3.60 -23.77 -1.41
N VAL A 271 -4.88 -24.17 -1.53
CA VAL A 271 -5.27 -25.27 -2.41
C VAL A 271 -5.76 -24.65 -3.71
N THR A 272 -5.07 -24.91 -4.78
CA THR A 272 -5.48 -24.48 -6.13
C THR A 272 -5.72 -25.74 -6.97
N ASP A 273 -6.86 -25.82 -7.65
CA ASP A 273 -7.10 -26.77 -8.72
C ASP A 273 -6.41 -26.34 -10.03
N GLN A 274 -5.43 -25.44 -9.94
CA GLN A 274 -4.63 -25.12 -11.11
C GLN A 274 -3.81 -26.36 -11.44
N ILE A 275 -4.30 -27.13 -12.38
CA ILE A 275 -3.46 -27.98 -13.22
C ILE A 275 -2.30 -27.08 -13.66
N GLU A 276 -1.08 -27.49 -13.33
CA GLU A 276 0.12 -26.85 -13.89
C GLU A 276 -0.18 -26.66 -15.38
N LYS A 277 -0.20 -25.39 -15.83
CA LYS A 277 -0.35 -25.13 -17.26
C LYS A 277 0.73 -25.95 -17.93
N GLU A 278 0.33 -26.92 -18.74
CA GLU A 278 1.26 -27.62 -19.61
C GLU A 278 2.15 -26.54 -20.25
N SER A 279 3.46 -26.76 -20.20
CA SER A 279 4.43 -25.83 -20.75
C SER A 279 4.03 -25.50 -22.18
N GLU A 280 3.61 -24.25 -22.43
CA GLU A 280 3.26 -23.79 -23.77
C GLU A 280 4.55 -23.40 -24.49
N ILE A 281 4.85 -24.09 -25.58
CA ILE A 281 5.96 -23.70 -26.46
C ILE A 281 5.49 -22.49 -27.27
N GLN A 282 6.00 -21.31 -26.93
CA GLN A 282 5.74 -20.08 -27.69
C GLN A 282 6.92 -19.79 -28.63
N THR A 283 6.64 -19.65 -29.92
CA THR A 283 7.61 -19.14 -30.87
C THR A 283 7.56 -17.61 -30.89
N LEU A 284 8.60 -16.97 -30.39
CA LEU A 284 8.72 -15.52 -30.37
C LEU A 284 9.59 -15.05 -31.54
N THR A 285 9.05 -14.24 -32.41
CA THR A 285 9.76 -13.66 -33.57
C THR A 285 10.19 -12.22 -33.35
N SER A 286 9.89 -11.65 -32.19
CA SER A 286 10.21 -10.26 -31.83
C SER A 286 10.14 -10.07 -30.31
N GLY A 287 10.50 -8.87 -29.82
CA GLY A 287 10.36 -8.51 -28.42
C GLY A 287 11.61 -8.73 -27.56
N ALA A 288 12.76 -9.05 -28.17
CA ALA A 288 14.03 -9.00 -27.46
C ALA A 288 14.37 -7.55 -27.11
N THR A 289 14.61 -7.28 -25.83
CA THR A 289 14.87 -5.92 -25.33
C THR A 289 16.33 -5.65 -25.01
N ARG A 290 17.10 -6.68 -24.69
CA ARG A 290 18.54 -6.61 -24.41
C ARG A 290 19.22 -7.88 -24.87
N MET A 291 20.51 -7.76 -25.21
CA MET A 291 21.35 -8.91 -25.51
C MET A 291 22.80 -8.67 -25.02
N ALA A 292 23.47 -9.76 -24.70
CA ALA A 292 24.90 -9.79 -24.43
C ALA A 292 25.51 -11.04 -25.07
N ILE A 293 26.70 -10.90 -25.62
CA ILE A 293 27.47 -12.04 -26.15
C ILE A 293 28.44 -12.53 -25.06
N SER A 294 28.64 -13.85 -24.99
CA SER A 294 29.62 -14.43 -24.08
C SER A 294 31.05 -13.95 -24.41
N PRO A 295 31.99 -13.94 -23.45
CA PRO A 295 33.37 -13.50 -23.68
C PRO A 295 34.07 -14.29 -24.77
N GLU A 296 33.69 -15.55 -24.98
CA GLU A 296 34.23 -16.42 -26.01
C GLU A 296 33.51 -16.30 -27.37
N GLY A 297 32.45 -15.52 -27.45
CA GLY A 297 31.68 -15.29 -28.68
C GLY A 297 30.84 -16.49 -29.15
N LYS A 298 30.60 -17.47 -28.26
CA LYS A 298 29.90 -18.72 -28.61
C LYS A 298 28.43 -18.73 -28.25
N GLU A 299 28.02 -17.89 -27.29
CA GLU A 299 26.67 -17.85 -26.75
C GLU A 299 26.13 -16.44 -26.70
N ILE A 300 24.84 -16.29 -26.84
CA ILE A 300 24.13 -15.00 -26.72
C ILE A 300 23.09 -15.16 -25.60
N ALA A 301 23.15 -14.27 -24.63
CA ALA A 301 22.08 -14.08 -23.66
C ALA A 301 21.13 -13.01 -24.16
N ILE A 302 19.83 -13.29 -24.19
CA ILE A 302 18.79 -12.35 -24.63
C ILE A 302 17.70 -12.23 -23.57
N THR A 303 17.18 -11.02 -23.39
CA THR A 303 16.00 -10.79 -22.54
C THR A 303 14.77 -10.64 -23.41
N VAL A 304 13.78 -11.49 -23.18
CA VAL A 304 12.49 -11.46 -23.86
C VAL A 304 11.38 -11.54 -22.82
N ARG A 305 10.50 -10.55 -22.79
CA ARG A 305 9.34 -10.47 -21.85
C ARG A 305 9.73 -10.57 -20.35
N GLY A 306 10.94 -10.16 -19.99
CA GLY A 306 11.44 -10.21 -18.63
C GLY A 306 12.29 -11.45 -18.29
N ASP A 307 12.20 -12.50 -19.09
CA ASP A 307 12.99 -13.72 -18.93
C ASP A 307 14.31 -13.62 -19.69
N VAL A 308 15.36 -14.27 -19.17
CA VAL A 308 16.67 -14.34 -19.81
C VAL A 308 16.86 -15.73 -20.42
N PHE A 309 17.13 -15.75 -21.72
CA PHE A 309 17.44 -16.97 -22.48
C PHE A 309 18.90 -16.94 -22.93
N VAL A 310 19.52 -18.12 -22.96
CA VAL A 310 20.88 -18.30 -23.49
C VAL A 310 20.80 -19.27 -24.64
N THR A 311 21.42 -18.90 -25.78
CA THR A 311 21.51 -19.74 -26.96
C THR A 311 22.94 -19.73 -27.52
N SER A 312 23.35 -20.86 -28.06
CA SER A 312 24.64 -21.05 -28.78
C SER A 312 24.44 -20.90 -30.28
#